data_4182b2bde16652f8cb4c126eacee66b5
#
_entry.id   4182b2bde16652f8cb4c126eacee66b5
#
_cell.length_a   1.000
_cell.length_b   1.000
_cell.length_c   1.000
_cell.angle_alpha   90.00
_cell.angle_beta   90.00
_cell.angle_gamma   90.00
#
_symmetry.space_group_name_H-M   'P 1'
#
loop_
_entity.id
_entity.type
_entity.pdbx_description
1 polymer ?
#
loop_
_entity_poly.entity_id
_entity_poly.type
_entity_poly.pdbx_seq_one_letter_code
_entity_poly.pdbx_strand_id
1 'polypeptide(L)'
;MIIRYLIIFVCLSFNIYATDCEKPKMPTDQEWNEWLFNIKNEALDYGISQNTISKHLSDIKPQSKIIMRDRCQPASTMTLDEYLYYTISKDKIFVGKKFMKNHEDLLKKISNHFKIQPRFIVAVLGMESYYGRNQGKINSIIAITTLAFDRRRSDFYK
;
A
#
# COMPACT_ATOMS: atom_id res chain seq x y z
N MET A 1 64.61 -8.75 16.27
CA MET A 1 63.62 -7.88 16.92
C MET A 1 62.53 -7.59 15.88
N ILE A 2 61.44 -8.40 15.91
CA ILE A 2 60.40 -8.38 14.89
C ILE A 2 59.21 -7.60 15.46
N ILE A 3 58.97 -6.42 14.91
CA ILE A 3 57.86 -5.54 15.29
C ILE A 3 56.60 -6.08 14.59
N ARG A 4 55.68 -6.68 15.38
CA ARG A 4 54.35 -7.09 14.91
C ARG A 4 53.42 -5.87 14.85
N TYR A 5 53.07 -5.42 13.65
CA TYR A 5 52.01 -4.44 13.46
C TYR A 5 50.65 -5.12 13.68
N LEU A 6 50.00 -4.73 14.76
CA LEU A 6 48.62 -5.11 15.07
C LEU A 6 47.68 -4.17 14.27
N ILE A 7 47.16 -4.65 13.15
CA ILE A 7 46.13 -3.92 12.39
C ILE A 7 44.82 -4.09 13.12
N ILE A 8 44.40 -3.06 13.84
CA ILE A 8 43.07 -3.00 14.44
C ILE A 8 42.09 -2.67 13.29
N PHE A 9 41.35 -3.70 12.83
CA PHE A 9 40.26 -3.53 11.90
C PHE A 9 39.04 -3.01 12.68
N VAL A 10 38.85 -1.68 12.71
CA VAL A 10 37.66 -1.06 13.26
C VAL A 10 36.53 -1.29 12.26
N CYS A 11 35.71 -2.33 12.49
CA CYS A 11 34.44 -2.52 11.82
C CYS A 11 33.52 -1.37 12.25
N LEU A 12 33.48 -0.32 11.47
CA LEU A 12 32.40 0.67 11.50
C LEU A 12 31.13 -0.04 11.02
N SER A 13 30.39 -0.64 11.94
CA SER A 13 29.02 -1.07 11.71
C SER A 13 28.18 0.20 11.44
N PHE A 14 28.04 0.56 10.17
CA PHE A 14 26.99 1.48 9.75
C PHE A 14 25.67 0.80 10.09
N ASN A 15 25.06 1.20 11.20
CA ASN A 15 23.65 0.97 11.42
C ASN A 15 22.92 1.76 10.34
N ILE A 16 22.60 1.09 9.23
CA ILE A 16 21.63 1.58 8.26
C ILE A 16 20.28 1.46 8.98
N TYR A 17 19.96 2.47 9.78
CA TYR A 17 18.60 2.65 10.26
C TYR A 17 17.72 2.79 9.01
N ALA A 18 16.66 1.99 8.95
CA ALA A 18 15.63 2.12 7.95
C ALA A 18 15.27 3.59 7.83
N THR A 19 15.39 4.11 6.63
CA THR A 19 15.23 5.51 6.30
C THR A 19 13.98 6.07 6.94
N ASP A 20 14.15 7.15 7.69
CA ASP A 20 13.08 8.00 8.16
C ASP A 20 12.05 8.16 7.04
N CYS A 21 10.78 8.02 7.42
CA CYS A 21 9.65 8.30 6.54
C CYS A 21 9.66 9.78 6.17
N GLU A 22 10.54 10.14 5.25
CA GLU A 22 10.77 11.51 4.84
C GLU A 22 9.50 12.08 4.21
N LYS A 23 9.11 13.27 4.69
CA LYS A 23 7.93 13.95 4.16
C LYS A 23 8.13 14.22 2.67
N PRO A 24 7.25 13.74 1.78
CA PRO A 24 7.43 13.89 0.35
C PRO A 24 7.41 15.37 -0.04
N LYS A 25 8.29 15.76 -0.95
CA LYS A 25 8.19 17.04 -1.62
C LYS A 25 6.97 16.98 -2.55
N MET A 26 5.98 17.78 -2.28
CA MET A 26 4.80 17.86 -3.13
C MET A 26 5.09 18.70 -4.39
N PRO A 27 4.41 18.41 -5.52
CA PRO A 27 4.52 19.23 -6.72
C PRO A 27 3.94 20.63 -6.48
N THR A 28 4.39 21.58 -7.29
CA THR A 28 3.69 22.83 -7.50
C THR A 28 2.37 22.59 -8.24
N ASP A 29 1.43 23.51 -8.16
CA ASP A 29 0.17 23.39 -8.91
C ASP A 29 0.42 23.31 -10.43
N GLN A 30 1.45 24.01 -10.93
CA GLN A 30 1.83 23.95 -12.34
C GLN A 30 2.32 22.56 -12.74
N GLU A 31 3.30 22.00 -12.01
CA GLU A 31 3.84 20.66 -12.28
C GLU A 31 2.76 19.57 -12.23
N TRP A 32 1.84 19.70 -11.26
CA TRP A 32 0.72 18.77 -11.15
C TRP A 32 -0.23 18.87 -12.35
N ASN A 33 -0.62 20.09 -12.74
CA ASN A 33 -1.58 20.31 -13.82
C ASN A 33 -1.00 19.87 -15.18
N GLU A 34 0.27 20.14 -15.45
CA GLU A 34 0.95 19.69 -16.66
C GLU A 34 0.99 18.15 -16.73
N TRP A 35 1.37 17.50 -15.64
CA TRP A 35 1.39 16.04 -15.58
C TRP A 35 -0.02 15.45 -15.74
N LEU A 36 -1.02 16.01 -15.05
CA LEU A 36 -2.40 15.55 -15.12
C LEU A 36 -3.01 15.73 -16.51
N PHE A 37 -2.63 16.79 -17.22
CA PHE A 37 -3.01 16.99 -18.61
C PHE A 37 -2.48 15.86 -19.50
N ASN A 38 -1.22 15.48 -19.34
CA ASN A 38 -0.62 14.38 -20.10
C ASN A 38 -1.31 13.04 -19.81
N ILE A 39 -1.61 12.74 -18.52
CA ILE A 39 -2.35 11.53 -18.14
C ILE A 39 -3.76 11.51 -18.74
N LYS A 40 -4.45 12.64 -18.81
CA LYS A 40 -5.78 12.73 -19.45
C LYS A 40 -5.73 12.40 -20.93
N ASN A 41 -4.69 12.89 -21.64
CA ASN A 41 -4.50 12.59 -23.06
C ASN A 41 -4.15 11.12 -23.26
N GLU A 42 -3.23 10.58 -22.46
CA GLU A 42 -2.88 9.16 -22.46
C GLU A 42 -4.12 8.27 -22.23
N ALA A 43 -4.99 8.64 -21.27
CA ALA A 43 -6.24 7.93 -21.02
C ALA A 43 -7.21 7.97 -22.22
N LEU A 44 -7.27 9.08 -22.96
CA LEU A 44 -8.05 9.17 -24.20
C LEU A 44 -7.50 8.22 -25.26
N ASP A 45 -6.18 8.16 -25.43
CA ASP A 45 -5.52 7.26 -26.38
C ASP A 45 -5.76 5.79 -26.05
N TYR A 46 -5.92 5.45 -24.76
CA TYR A 46 -6.37 4.13 -24.31
C TYR A 46 -7.88 3.88 -24.45
N GLY A 47 -8.64 4.83 -25.01
CA GLY A 47 -10.06 4.69 -25.27
C GLY A 47 -10.98 5.01 -24.08
N ILE A 48 -10.47 5.64 -23.03
CA ILE A 48 -11.30 6.15 -21.91
C ILE A 48 -12.09 7.35 -22.40
N SER A 49 -13.42 7.34 -22.18
CA SER A 49 -14.28 8.43 -22.67
C SER A 49 -13.94 9.76 -21.99
N GLN A 50 -14.07 10.87 -22.75
CA GLN A 50 -13.92 12.23 -22.24
C GLN A 50 -14.82 12.50 -21.05
N ASN A 51 -16.03 11.95 -21.02
CA ASN A 51 -16.97 12.10 -19.91
C ASN A 51 -16.43 11.44 -18.62
N THR A 52 -15.84 10.25 -18.73
CA THR A 52 -15.22 9.57 -17.58
C THR A 52 -14.04 10.36 -17.05
N ILE A 53 -13.17 10.84 -17.93
CA ILE A 53 -12.01 11.66 -17.58
C ILE A 53 -12.44 12.95 -16.88
N SER A 54 -13.40 13.67 -17.46
CA SER A 54 -13.92 14.91 -16.87
C SER A 54 -14.56 14.69 -15.51
N LYS A 55 -15.30 13.59 -15.35
CA LYS A 55 -15.97 13.27 -14.08
C LYS A 55 -14.99 12.92 -12.95
N HIS A 56 -13.88 12.28 -13.27
CA HIS A 56 -13.01 11.68 -12.25
C HIS A 56 -11.63 12.33 -12.12
N LEU A 57 -11.15 13.04 -13.13
CA LEU A 57 -9.82 13.65 -13.14
C LEU A 57 -9.82 15.19 -13.23
N SER A 58 -10.99 15.88 -13.09
CA SER A 58 -11.03 17.35 -13.25
C SER A 58 -10.42 18.11 -12.08
N ASP A 59 -10.83 17.78 -10.86
CA ASP A 59 -10.52 18.58 -9.66
C ASP A 59 -9.71 17.80 -8.63
N ILE A 60 -8.93 16.82 -9.07
CA ILE A 60 -8.11 16.03 -8.17
C ILE A 60 -6.80 16.76 -7.84
N LYS A 61 -6.42 16.68 -6.56
CA LYS A 61 -5.15 17.20 -6.05
C LYS A 61 -4.34 16.10 -5.40
N PRO A 62 -3.00 16.11 -5.53
CA PRO A 62 -2.15 15.11 -4.91
C PRO A 62 -2.18 15.24 -3.40
N GLN A 63 -2.14 14.10 -2.70
CA GLN A 63 -2.23 14.07 -1.25
C GLN A 63 -0.95 13.49 -0.63
N SER A 64 -0.20 14.32 0.10
CA SER A 64 1.04 13.91 0.78
C SER A 64 0.86 12.72 1.72
N LYS A 65 -0.29 12.61 2.39
CA LYS A 65 -0.62 11.49 3.27
C LYS A 65 -0.63 10.14 2.55
N ILE A 66 -0.98 10.13 1.27
CA ILE A 66 -1.00 8.91 0.46
C ILE A 66 0.43 8.45 0.20
N ILE A 67 1.30 9.35 -0.26
CA ILE A 67 2.71 9.07 -0.51
C ILE A 67 3.41 8.66 0.79
N MET A 68 3.14 9.35 1.89
CA MET A 68 3.67 9.00 3.21
C MET A 68 3.29 7.56 3.60
N ARG A 69 2.03 7.18 3.46
CA ARG A 69 1.57 5.82 3.78
C ARG A 69 2.21 4.75 2.90
N ASP A 70 2.45 5.06 1.62
CA ASP A 70 3.12 4.13 0.71
C ASP A 70 4.61 3.96 1.06
N ARG A 71 5.28 5.04 1.47
CA ARG A 71 6.69 5.01 1.86
C ARG A 71 6.92 4.40 3.24
N CYS A 72 6.00 4.66 4.18
CA CYS A 72 6.08 4.29 5.59
C CYS A 72 5.23 3.05 5.91
N GLN A 73 5.34 1.99 5.10
CA GLN A 73 4.60 0.77 5.36
C GLN A 73 5.16 0.06 6.59
N PRO A 74 4.32 -0.33 7.58
CA PRO A 74 4.76 -1.01 8.80
C PRO A 74 5.61 -2.25 8.54
N ALA A 75 5.30 -3.01 7.50
CA ALA A 75 6.04 -4.21 7.11
C ALA A 75 7.52 -3.95 6.75
N SER A 76 7.90 -2.70 6.42
CA SER A 76 9.28 -2.32 6.13
C SER A 76 10.06 -1.80 7.34
N THR A 77 9.37 -1.54 8.46
CA THR A 77 9.94 -0.88 9.66
C THR A 77 9.84 -1.72 10.92
N MET A 78 9.06 -2.80 10.92
CA MET A 78 8.82 -3.68 12.08
C MET A 78 9.48 -5.05 11.89
N THR A 79 9.86 -5.67 13.00
CA THR A 79 10.20 -7.10 13.03
C THR A 79 8.95 -7.95 12.75
N LEU A 80 9.15 -9.22 12.36
CA LEU A 80 8.02 -10.14 12.12
C LEU A 80 7.12 -10.27 13.37
N ASP A 81 7.72 -10.39 14.55
CA ASP A 81 6.99 -10.57 15.81
C ASP A 81 6.15 -9.33 16.16
N GLU A 82 6.71 -8.14 15.99
CA GLU A 82 5.97 -6.88 16.15
C GLU A 82 4.83 -6.79 15.14
N TYR A 83 5.09 -7.09 13.88
CA TYR A 83 4.08 -7.05 12.82
C TYR A 83 2.93 -8.03 13.14
N LEU A 84 3.24 -9.26 13.54
CA LEU A 84 2.24 -10.25 13.92
C LEU A 84 1.43 -9.81 15.15
N TYR A 85 2.09 -9.25 16.17
CA TYR A 85 1.44 -8.76 17.37
C TYR A 85 0.39 -7.67 17.07
N TYR A 86 0.72 -6.71 16.22
CA TYR A 86 -0.22 -5.64 15.81
C TYR A 86 -1.27 -6.12 14.81
N THR A 87 -0.95 -7.09 13.98
CA THR A 87 -1.81 -7.51 12.88
C THR A 87 -2.81 -8.58 13.30
N ILE A 88 -2.41 -9.51 14.20
CA ILE A 88 -3.20 -10.66 14.64
C ILE A 88 -3.66 -10.45 16.08
N SER A 89 -4.79 -9.74 16.29
CA SER A 89 -5.40 -9.60 17.61
C SER A 89 -6.38 -10.73 17.90
N LYS A 90 -6.58 -11.01 19.21
CA LYS A 90 -7.61 -11.98 19.67
C LYS A 90 -9.00 -11.62 19.17
N ASP A 91 -9.32 -10.32 19.13
CA ASP A 91 -10.60 -9.83 18.63
C ASP A 91 -10.75 -10.09 17.14
N LYS A 92 -9.71 -9.84 16.33
CA LYS A 92 -9.73 -10.13 14.89
C LYS A 92 -9.96 -11.63 14.62
N ILE A 93 -9.31 -12.50 15.39
CA ILE A 93 -9.53 -13.95 15.29
C ILE A 93 -10.98 -14.33 15.67
N PHE A 94 -11.51 -13.76 16.75
CA PHE A 94 -12.89 -14.02 17.18
C PHE A 94 -13.90 -13.58 16.12
N VAL A 95 -13.75 -12.36 15.59
CA VAL A 95 -14.62 -11.82 14.53
C VAL A 95 -14.52 -12.69 13.26
N GLY A 96 -13.30 -13.14 12.89
CA GLY A 96 -13.10 -14.03 11.75
C GLY A 96 -13.81 -15.37 11.89
N LYS A 97 -13.71 -16.00 13.05
CA LYS A 97 -14.43 -17.26 13.34
C LYS A 97 -15.95 -17.06 13.26
N LYS A 98 -16.47 -15.96 13.79
CA LYS A 98 -17.89 -15.61 13.69
C LYS A 98 -18.31 -15.34 12.23
N PHE A 99 -17.46 -14.64 11.45
CA PHE A 99 -17.69 -14.40 10.04
C PHE A 99 -17.75 -15.71 9.26
N MET A 100 -16.82 -16.63 9.49
CA MET A 100 -16.84 -17.96 8.85
C MET A 100 -18.14 -18.71 9.11
N LYS A 101 -18.60 -18.71 10.36
CA LYS A 101 -19.85 -19.39 10.75
C LYS A 101 -21.08 -18.74 10.09
N ASN A 102 -21.13 -17.41 10.07
CA ASN A 102 -22.27 -16.68 9.52
C ASN A 102 -22.36 -16.75 8.01
N HIS A 103 -21.28 -17.06 7.30
CA HIS A 103 -21.21 -17.11 5.83
C HIS A 103 -20.77 -18.49 5.32
N GLU A 104 -21.03 -19.55 6.08
CA GLU A 104 -20.55 -20.91 5.79
C GLU A 104 -20.94 -21.37 4.39
N ASP A 105 -22.21 -21.25 4.00
CA ASP A 105 -22.72 -21.69 2.69
C ASP A 105 -22.06 -20.94 1.53
N LEU A 106 -21.90 -19.61 1.66
CA LEU A 106 -21.24 -18.80 0.64
C LEU A 106 -19.77 -19.17 0.52
N LEU A 107 -19.08 -19.30 1.64
CA LEU A 107 -17.67 -19.68 1.67
C LEU A 107 -17.44 -21.07 1.12
N LYS A 108 -18.37 -22.02 1.35
CA LYS A 108 -18.32 -23.37 0.78
C LYS A 108 -18.49 -23.34 -0.75
N LYS A 109 -19.43 -22.53 -1.29
CA LYS A 109 -19.59 -22.34 -2.72
C LYS A 109 -18.31 -21.77 -3.37
N ILE A 110 -17.73 -20.73 -2.79
CA ILE A 110 -16.49 -20.11 -3.27
C ILE A 110 -15.35 -21.13 -3.20
N SER A 111 -15.21 -21.81 -2.07
CA SER A 111 -14.17 -22.84 -1.86
C SER A 111 -14.25 -23.95 -2.89
N ASN A 112 -15.44 -24.46 -3.19
CA ASN A 112 -15.64 -25.50 -4.17
C ASN A 112 -15.32 -25.04 -5.60
N HIS A 113 -15.64 -23.79 -5.91
CA HIS A 113 -15.39 -23.22 -7.25
C HIS A 113 -13.90 -22.94 -7.46
N PHE A 114 -13.27 -22.21 -6.55
CA PHE A 114 -11.88 -21.78 -6.68
C PHE A 114 -10.84 -22.75 -6.07
N LYS A 115 -11.28 -23.83 -5.42
CA LYS A 115 -10.42 -24.80 -4.72
C LYS A 115 -9.55 -24.17 -3.63
N ILE A 116 -10.05 -23.11 -2.98
CA ILE A 116 -9.38 -22.40 -1.90
C ILE A 116 -10.11 -22.66 -0.58
N GLN A 117 -9.38 -23.01 0.47
CA GLN A 117 -9.99 -23.26 1.77
C GLN A 117 -10.60 -21.98 2.36
N PRO A 118 -11.82 -22.02 2.96
CA PRO A 118 -12.51 -20.86 3.52
C PRO A 118 -11.66 -20.03 4.48
N ARG A 119 -10.80 -20.68 5.27
CA ARG A 119 -9.93 -19.97 6.23
C ARG A 119 -8.98 -18.97 5.59
N PHE A 120 -8.48 -19.24 4.38
CA PHE A 120 -7.60 -18.30 3.68
C PHE A 120 -8.39 -17.09 3.15
N ILE A 121 -9.59 -17.32 2.63
CA ILE A 121 -10.48 -16.25 2.16
C ILE A 121 -10.80 -15.31 3.32
N VAL A 122 -11.18 -15.86 4.47
CA VAL A 122 -11.54 -15.07 5.66
C VAL A 122 -10.32 -14.39 6.26
N ALA A 123 -9.14 -15.02 6.26
CA ALA A 123 -7.91 -14.39 6.72
C ALA A 123 -7.56 -13.14 5.90
N VAL A 124 -7.62 -13.22 4.56
CA VAL A 124 -7.39 -12.08 3.66
C VAL A 124 -8.41 -10.97 3.93
N LEU A 125 -9.70 -11.29 4.00
CA LEU A 125 -10.74 -10.29 4.34
C LEU A 125 -10.49 -9.62 5.69
N GLY A 126 -10.00 -10.37 6.66
CA GLY A 126 -9.65 -9.84 7.98
C GLY A 126 -8.46 -8.89 7.93
N MET A 127 -7.45 -9.20 7.12
CA MET A 127 -6.25 -8.38 6.98
C MET A 127 -6.54 -7.09 6.21
N GLU A 128 -7.23 -7.19 5.07
CA GLU A 128 -7.43 -6.06 4.15
C GLU A 128 -8.50 -5.07 4.66
N SER A 129 -9.60 -5.56 5.21
CA SER A 129 -10.74 -4.69 5.50
C SER A 129 -11.38 -4.89 6.88
N TYR A 130 -10.75 -5.67 7.77
CA TYR A 130 -11.37 -6.06 9.03
C TYR A 130 -12.80 -6.62 8.82
N TYR A 131 -12.91 -7.59 7.89
CA TYR A 131 -14.17 -8.22 7.48
C TYR A 131 -15.21 -7.24 6.92
N GLY A 132 -14.76 -6.27 6.14
CA GLY A 132 -15.59 -5.24 5.52
C GLY A 132 -15.93 -4.05 6.41
N ARG A 133 -15.49 -4.02 7.67
CA ARG A 133 -15.74 -2.90 8.59
C ARG A 133 -14.85 -1.69 8.34
N ASN A 134 -13.69 -1.89 7.73
CA ASN A 134 -12.72 -0.84 7.44
C ASN A 134 -12.41 -0.81 5.94
N GLN A 135 -13.23 -0.10 5.18
CA GLN A 135 -13.09 0.02 3.71
C GLN A 135 -12.23 1.23 3.29
N GLY A 136 -11.74 2.00 4.26
CA GLY A 136 -11.03 3.25 3.98
C GLY A 136 -11.98 4.40 3.64
N LYS A 137 -11.40 5.62 3.62
CA LYS A 137 -12.14 6.87 3.34
C LYS A 137 -11.53 7.66 2.18
N ILE A 138 -10.43 7.18 1.61
CA ILE A 138 -9.73 7.87 0.53
C ILE A 138 -10.33 7.40 -0.79
N ASN A 139 -10.63 8.35 -1.67
CA ASN A 139 -11.05 8.03 -3.04
C ASN A 139 -9.89 7.31 -3.76
N SER A 140 -10.19 6.14 -4.33
CA SER A 140 -9.18 5.28 -4.97
C SER A 140 -8.51 5.95 -6.19
N ILE A 141 -9.26 6.76 -6.95
CA ILE A 141 -8.72 7.47 -8.11
C ILE A 141 -7.71 8.52 -7.64
N ILE A 142 -8.05 9.30 -6.60
CA ILE A 142 -7.11 10.27 -6.02
C ILE A 142 -5.86 9.57 -5.49
N ALA A 143 -6.03 8.40 -4.85
CA ALA A 143 -4.91 7.64 -4.32
C ALA A 143 -3.98 7.16 -5.44
N ILE A 144 -4.52 6.49 -6.44
CA ILE A 144 -3.74 5.95 -7.56
C ILE A 144 -3.08 7.08 -8.35
N THR A 145 -3.80 8.15 -8.67
CA THR A 145 -3.26 9.30 -9.40
C THR A 145 -2.13 9.99 -8.62
N THR A 146 -2.28 10.12 -7.30
CA THR A 146 -1.20 10.65 -6.44
C THR A 146 0.06 9.77 -6.49
N LEU A 147 -0.11 8.45 -6.42
CA LEU A 147 1.00 7.49 -6.46
C LEU A 147 1.62 7.37 -7.86
N ALA A 148 0.83 7.52 -8.93
CA ALA A 148 1.31 7.55 -10.30
C ALA A 148 2.20 8.79 -10.57
N PHE A 149 1.93 9.91 -9.91
CA PHE A 149 2.78 11.08 -9.96
C PHE A 149 4.10 10.87 -9.20
N ASP A 150 4.10 10.11 -8.09
CA ASP A 150 5.31 9.86 -7.30
C ASP A 150 6.27 8.94 -8.08
N ARG A 151 7.44 9.45 -8.46
CA ARG A 151 8.44 8.77 -9.33
C ARG A 151 8.85 7.39 -8.84
N ARG A 152 8.66 7.08 -7.55
CA ARG A 152 9.11 5.82 -6.96
C ARG A 152 8.44 4.59 -7.57
N ARG A 153 7.15 4.71 -7.94
CA ARG A 153 6.34 3.62 -8.50
C ARG A 153 5.43 4.07 -9.65
N SER A 154 5.81 5.16 -10.34
CA SER A 154 4.97 5.74 -11.39
C SER A 154 4.55 4.71 -12.44
N ASP A 155 5.48 3.86 -12.89
CA ASP A 155 5.23 2.87 -13.95
C ASP A 155 4.29 1.74 -13.50
N PHE A 156 4.16 1.51 -12.21
CA PHE A 156 3.21 0.53 -11.66
C PHE A 156 1.79 1.09 -11.56
N TYR A 157 1.64 2.41 -11.37
CA TYR A 157 0.32 3.03 -11.12
C TYR A 157 -0.25 3.74 -12.35
N LYS A 158 0.49 3.88 -13.44
CA LYS A 158 0.01 4.31 -14.75
C LYS A 158 -0.62 3.14 -15.51
#